data_22e38bcb64727c8474795f153d07ca78
#
_entry.id   22e38bcb64727c8474795f153d07ca78
#
_cell.length_a   1.000
_cell.length_b   1.000
_cell.length_c   1.000
_cell.angle_alpha   90.00
_cell.angle_beta   90.00
_cell.angle_gamma   90.00
#
_symmetry.space_group_name_H-M   'P 1'
#
loop_
_entity.id
_entity.type
_entity.pdbx_description
1 polymer ?
#
loop_
_entity_poly.entity_id
_entity_poly.type
_entity_poly.pdbx_seq_one_letter_code
_entity_poly.pdbx_strand_id
1 'polypeptide(L)'
;SNVASRLMRRWRGGAQAARKRSGPRKLRQVLANSVPFLACALAYAATGEAWFLIVSAGALAASTADTWASEVGMYSRKPPVNIVTREPMQRGLSGGVSPLGLAATTVGAVSSAFLAMLLFHAFGFAVPTGPTAFLFVIACGIVGSVVDSFLGVLLQAKYRAPGGSGA
;
A
#
# COMPACT_ATOMS: atom_id res chain seq x y z
N SER A 1 21.95 -12.91 -26.73
CA SER A 1 21.45 -11.50 -26.80
C SER A 1 20.01 -11.33 -26.36
N ASN A 2 19.23 -12.40 -26.09
CA ASN A 2 17.78 -12.33 -25.95
C ASN A 2 17.24 -12.16 -24.52
N VAL A 3 18.02 -12.43 -23.49
CA VAL A 3 17.55 -12.32 -22.09
C VAL A 3 17.59 -10.87 -21.63
N ALA A 4 18.65 -10.15 -21.91
CA ALA A 4 18.78 -8.74 -21.54
C ALA A 4 17.73 -7.85 -22.23
N SER A 5 17.44 -8.12 -23.50
CA SER A 5 16.41 -7.36 -24.24
C SER A 5 14.97 -7.67 -23.76
N ARG A 6 14.72 -8.90 -23.29
CA ARG A 6 13.44 -9.24 -22.64
C ARG A 6 13.31 -8.59 -21.26
N LEU A 7 14.39 -8.54 -20.50
CA LEU A 7 14.44 -7.86 -19.21
C LEU A 7 14.21 -6.36 -19.34
N MET A 8 14.88 -5.72 -20.33
CA MET A 8 14.69 -4.28 -20.60
C MET A 8 13.29 -3.95 -21.10
N ARG A 9 12.69 -4.79 -21.98
CA ARG A 9 11.29 -4.58 -22.40
C ARG A 9 10.31 -4.69 -21.24
N ARG A 10 10.55 -5.59 -20.31
CA ARG A 10 9.75 -5.74 -19.09
C ARG A 10 9.90 -4.53 -18.16
N TRP A 11 11.13 -4.06 -17.98
CA TRP A 11 11.42 -2.86 -17.21
C TRP A 11 10.72 -1.63 -17.81
N ARG A 12 10.81 -1.47 -19.12
CA ARG A 12 10.13 -0.37 -19.85
C ARG A 12 8.60 -0.46 -19.75
N GLY A 13 8.03 -1.65 -19.86
CA GLY A 13 6.59 -1.85 -19.69
C GLY A 13 6.10 -1.52 -18.27
N GLY A 14 6.84 -1.95 -17.25
CA GLY A 14 6.58 -1.59 -15.86
C GLY A 14 6.74 -0.10 -15.60
N ALA A 15 7.81 0.51 -16.12
CA ALA A 15 8.07 1.94 -16.00
C ALA A 15 7.02 2.80 -16.75
N GLN A 16 6.51 2.35 -17.89
CA GLN A 16 5.42 3.04 -18.59
C GLN A 16 4.09 2.94 -17.86
N ALA A 17 3.78 1.77 -17.29
CA ALA A 17 2.60 1.59 -16.45
C ALA A 17 2.69 2.43 -15.16
N ALA A 18 3.88 2.48 -14.53
CA ALA A 18 4.16 3.33 -13.40
C ALA A 18 3.99 4.82 -13.74
N ARG A 19 4.53 5.24 -14.89
CA ARG A 19 4.44 6.64 -15.36
C ARG A 19 2.99 7.04 -15.72
N LYS A 20 2.17 6.12 -16.21
CA LYS A 20 0.75 6.36 -16.49
C LYS A 20 -0.09 6.49 -15.21
N ARG A 21 0.37 5.90 -14.10
CA ARG A 21 -0.23 6.00 -12.76
C ARG A 21 0.31 7.18 -11.94
N SER A 22 1.53 7.62 -12.22
CA SER A 22 2.22 8.72 -11.53
C SER A 22 1.78 10.12 -12.00
N GLY A 23 0.56 10.28 -12.44
CA GLY A 23 -0.08 11.59 -12.41
C GLY A 23 -0.01 12.15 -10.98
N PRO A 24 0.00 13.47 -10.79
CA PRO A 24 0.07 14.07 -9.45
C PRO A 24 -0.99 13.41 -8.58
N ARG A 25 -0.55 12.83 -7.45
CA ARG A 25 -1.47 12.22 -6.48
C ARG A 25 -2.51 13.26 -6.15
N LYS A 26 -3.76 12.97 -6.43
CA LYS A 26 -4.85 13.92 -6.16
C LYS A 26 -4.81 14.23 -4.66
N LEU A 27 -4.89 15.49 -4.29
CA LEU A 27 -4.92 15.94 -2.90
C LEU A 27 -5.86 15.09 -2.04
N ARG A 28 -7.00 14.68 -2.60
CA ARG A 28 -7.96 13.77 -1.96
C ARG A 28 -7.35 12.44 -1.50
N GLN A 29 -6.43 11.86 -2.27
CA GLN A 29 -5.77 10.59 -1.88
C GLN A 29 -4.79 10.82 -0.73
N VAL A 30 -4.06 11.93 -0.77
CA VAL A 30 -3.15 12.29 0.31
C VAL A 30 -3.94 12.51 1.60
N LEU A 31 -5.02 13.28 1.53
CA LEU A 31 -5.88 13.54 2.68
C LEU A 31 -6.53 12.26 3.22
N ALA A 32 -7.10 11.41 2.35
CA ALA A 32 -7.72 10.16 2.77
C ALA A 32 -6.75 9.25 3.54
N ASN A 33 -5.49 9.19 3.10
CA ASN A 33 -4.46 8.38 3.77
C ASN A 33 -3.93 9.03 5.05
N SER A 34 -4.01 10.35 5.18
CA SER A 34 -3.48 11.09 6.33
C SER A 34 -4.51 11.28 7.45
N VAL A 35 -5.81 11.30 7.13
CA VAL A 35 -6.88 11.55 8.11
C VAL A 35 -6.88 10.54 9.26
N PRO A 36 -6.80 9.22 9.05
CA PRO A 36 -6.79 8.26 10.16
C PRO A 36 -5.59 8.46 11.08
N PHE A 37 -4.40 8.69 10.50
CA PHE A 37 -3.19 8.98 11.26
C PHE A 37 -3.36 10.26 12.09
N LEU A 38 -3.81 11.35 11.48
CA LEU A 38 -3.99 12.64 12.15
C LEU A 38 -5.06 12.57 13.25
N ALA A 39 -6.17 11.88 13.00
CA ALA A 39 -7.22 11.69 14.00
C ALA A 39 -6.71 10.98 15.26
N CYS A 40 -5.93 9.91 15.08
CA CYS A 40 -5.33 9.20 16.21
C CYS A 40 -4.26 10.05 16.92
N ALA A 41 -3.45 10.81 16.18
CA ALA A 41 -2.46 11.71 16.78
C ALA A 41 -3.13 12.82 17.61
N LEU A 42 -4.24 13.39 17.13
CA LEU A 42 -5.02 14.37 17.90
C LEU A 42 -5.71 13.74 19.11
N ALA A 43 -6.23 12.51 18.99
CA ALA A 43 -6.80 11.79 20.12
C ALA A 43 -5.74 11.52 21.20
N TYR A 44 -4.51 11.16 20.81
CA TYR A 44 -3.40 11.07 21.76
C TYR A 44 -3.12 12.40 22.43
N ALA A 45 -3.03 13.49 21.68
CA ALA A 45 -2.77 14.82 22.23
C ALA A 45 -3.86 15.28 23.22
N ALA A 46 -5.11 14.86 22.99
CA ALA A 46 -6.24 15.22 23.86
C ALA A 46 -6.38 14.34 25.11
N THR A 47 -6.01 13.05 25.02
CA THR A 47 -6.28 12.07 26.10
C THR A 47 -5.03 11.60 26.82
N GLY A 48 -3.86 11.71 26.20
CA GLY A 48 -2.61 11.11 26.69
C GLY A 48 -2.55 9.57 26.56
N GLU A 49 -3.61 8.95 26.01
CA GLU A 49 -3.72 7.50 25.89
C GLU A 49 -2.76 6.95 24.83
N ALA A 50 -1.68 6.33 25.29
CA ALA A 50 -0.56 5.89 24.47
C ALA A 50 -0.94 4.95 23.32
N TRP A 51 -2.02 4.20 23.46
CA TRP A 51 -2.43 3.25 22.42
C TRP A 51 -2.92 3.93 21.13
N PHE A 52 -3.36 5.21 21.18
CA PHE A 52 -3.65 5.99 19.98
C PHE A 52 -2.42 6.17 19.09
N LEU A 53 -1.22 6.26 19.66
CA LEU A 53 0.02 6.30 18.88
C LEU A 53 0.27 4.99 18.13
N ILE A 54 -0.01 3.85 18.75
CA ILE A 54 0.12 2.53 18.11
C ILE A 54 -0.87 2.40 16.95
N VAL A 55 -2.11 2.85 17.15
CA VAL A 55 -3.13 2.84 16.09
C VAL A 55 -2.74 3.79 14.95
N SER A 56 -2.19 4.97 15.26
CA SER A 56 -1.69 5.90 14.24
C SER A 56 -0.55 5.29 13.43
N ALA A 57 0.38 4.59 14.08
CA ALA A 57 1.44 3.85 13.41
C ALA A 57 0.88 2.74 12.50
N GLY A 58 -0.16 2.03 12.95
CA GLY A 58 -0.88 1.04 12.15
C GLY A 58 -1.52 1.63 10.90
N ALA A 59 -2.17 2.80 11.01
CA ALA A 59 -2.75 3.51 9.88
C ALA A 59 -1.68 3.95 8.85
N LEU A 60 -0.54 4.43 9.34
CA LEU A 60 0.60 4.80 8.51
C LEU A 60 1.20 3.58 7.82
N ALA A 61 1.34 2.47 8.54
CA ALA A 61 1.82 1.20 8.00
C ALA A 61 0.90 0.68 6.89
N ALA A 62 -0.42 0.78 7.04
CA ALA A 62 -1.40 0.40 6.02
C ALA A 62 -1.23 1.21 4.73
N SER A 63 -1.10 2.53 4.85
CA SER A 63 -0.89 3.43 3.71
C SER A 63 0.45 3.17 3.01
N THR A 64 1.52 2.91 3.77
CA THR A 64 2.84 2.60 3.23
C THR A 64 2.85 1.24 2.54
N ALA A 65 2.28 0.22 3.18
CA ALA A 65 2.18 -1.14 2.65
C ALA A 65 1.40 -1.17 1.32
N ASP A 66 0.27 -0.47 1.23
CA ASP A 66 -0.51 -0.35 -0.01
C ASP A 66 0.26 0.39 -1.10
N THR A 67 0.95 1.48 -0.76
CA THR A 67 1.80 2.20 -1.70
C THR A 67 2.89 1.30 -2.27
N TRP A 68 3.61 0.57 -1.42
CA TRP A 68 4.66 -0.36 -1.87
C TRP A 68 4.10 -1.52 -2.67
N ALA A 69 2.94 -2.08 -2.27
CA ALA A 69 2.24 -3.10 -3.02
C ALA A 69 1.96 -2.67 -4.45
N SER A 70 1.45 -1.46 -4.61
CA SER A 70 1.05 -0.92 -5.91
C SER A 70 2.25 -0.52 -6.78
N GLU A 71 3.27 0.13 -6.21
CA GLU A 71 4.45 0.60 -6.96
C GLU A 71 5.38 -0.55 -7.34
N VAL A 72 5.72 -1.42 -6.38
CA VAL A 72 6.60 -2.56 -6.62
C VAL A 72 5.88 -3.69 -7.36
N GLY A 73 4.59 -3.90 -7.06
CA GLY A 73 3.75 -4.90 -7.71
C GLY A 73 3.67 -4.77 -9.23
N MET A 74 3.84 -3.57 -9.77
CA MET A 74 3.87 -3.34 -11.22
C MET A 74 5.05 -4.03 -11.92
N TYR A 75 6.14 -4.30 -11.21
CA TYR A 75 7.31 -5.00 -11.72
C TYR A 75 7.19 -6.52 -11.59
N SER A 76 6.08 -7.04 -11.06
CA SER A 76 5.86 -8.48 -10.93
C SER A 76 6.00 -9.20 -12.27
N ARG A 77 6.62 -10.37 -12.25
CA ARG A 77 6.74 -11.22 -13.45
C ARG A 77 5.39 -11.78 -13.87
N LYS A 78 4.56 -12.15 -12.90
CA LYS A 78 3.20 -12.64 -13.15
C LYS A 78 2.23 -11.46 -13.27
N PRO A 79 1.21 -11.53 -14.14
CA PRO A 79 0.16 -10.53 -14.18
C PRO A 79 -0.54 -10.48 -12.81
N PRO A 80 -1.04 -9.31 -12.39
CA PRO A 80 -1.88 -9.23 -11.20
C PRO A 80 -3.18 -9.98 -11.44
N VAL A 81 -3.74 -10.52 -10.37
CA VAL A 81 -5.06 -11.13 -10.36
C VAL A 81 -6.02 -10.29 -9.55
N ASN A 82 -7.28 -10.30 -9.93
CA ASN A 82 -8.35 -9.68 -9.16
C ASN A 82 -8.46 -10.40 -7.81
N ILE A 83 -8.40 -9.67 -6.71
CA ILE A 83 -8.43 -10.26 -5.37
C ILE A 83 -9.76 -10.99 -5.08
N VAL A 84 -10.84 -10.62 -5.75
CA VAL A 84 -12.18 -11.22 -5.56
C VAL A 84 -12.42 -12.36 -6.55
N THR A 85 -12.27 -12.10 -7.86
CA THR A 85 -12.62 -13.09 -8.90
C THR A 85 -11.46 -14.03 -9.25
N ARG A 86 -10.24 -13.72 -8.80
CA ARG A 86 -8.99 -14.42 -9.13
C ARG A 86 -8.64 -14.45 -10.62
N GLU A 87 -9.33 -13.69 -11.44
CA GLU A 87 -9.05 -13.56 -12.85
C GLU A 87 -7.83 -12.66 -13.12
N PRO A 88 -7.04 -12.94 -14.17
CA PRO A 88 -5.96 -12.07 -14.57
C PRO A 88 -6.46 -10.66 -14.88
N MET A 89 -5.73 -9.65 -14.39
CA MET A 89 -6.06 -8.24 -14.61
C MET A 89 -4.94 -7.51 -15.35
N GLN A 90 -5.31 -6.41 -15.99
CA GLN A 90 -4.32 -5.49 -16.52
C GLN A 90 -3.56 -4.80 -15.38
N ARG A 91 -2.24 -4.62 -15.57
CA ARG A 91 -1.40 -3.92 -14.61
C ARG A 91 -1.86 -2.47 -14.43
N GLY A 92 -1.87 -2.02 -13.20
CA GLY A 92 -2.26 -0.66 -12.87
C GLY A 92 -3.76 -0.46 -12.60
N LEU A 93 -4.59 -1.49 -12.71
CA LEU A 93 -5.98 -1.44 -12.24
C LEU A 93 -6.04 -1.66 -10.73
N SER A 94 -6.95 -0.96 -10.08
CA SER A 94 -7.18 -1.11 -8.64
C SER A 94 -7.75 -2.49 -8.31
N GLY A 95 -7.34 -3.05 -7.17
CA GLY A 95 -7.75 -4.38 -6.73
C GLY A 95 -7.01 -5.54 -7.38
N GLY A 96 -6.00 -5.26 -8.20
CA GLY A 96 -5.09 -6.26 -8.75
C GLY A 96 -3.96 -6.59 -7.78
N VAL A 97 -3.85 -7.86 -7.39
CA VAL A 97 -2.82 -8.36 -6.46
C VAL A 97 -1.81 -9.21 -7.21
N SER A 98 -0.53 -9.02 -6.90
CA SER A 98 0.56 -9.82 -7.49
C SER A 98 1.47 -10.38 -6.38
N PRO A 99 2.18 -11.50 -6.62
CA PRO A 99 3.09 -12.06 -5.61
C PRO A 99 4.16 -11.06 -5.16
N LEU A 100 4.72 -10.30 -6.10
CA LEU A 100 5.70 -9.26 -5.78
C LEU A 100 5.07 -8.10 -4.99
N GLY A 101 3.81 -7.75 -5.31
CA GLY A 101 3.05 -6.75 -4.55
C GLY A 101 2.82 -7.19 -3.11
N LEU A 102 2.43 -8.46 -2.88
CA LEU A 102 2.25 -8.99 -1.52
C LEU A 102 3.56 -9.03 -0.73
N ALA A 103 4.67 -9.39 -1.36
CA ALA A 103 5.98 -9.31 -0.71
C ALA A 103 6.31 -7.86 -0.33
N ALA A 104 6.05 -6.91 -1.23
CA ALA A 104 6.26 -5.48 -0.97
C ALA A 104 5.34 -4.94 0.14
N THR A 105 4.08 -5.40 0.21
CA THR A 105 3.17 -5.11 1.33
C THR A 105 3.81 -5.48 2.67
N THR A 106 4.32 -6.71 2.77
CA THR A 106 4.93 -7.21 3.99
C THR A 106 6.18 -6.39 4.37
N VAL A 107 7.06 -6.14 3.41
CA VAL A 107 8.27 -5.33 3.66
C VAL A 107 7.90 -3.91 4.07
N GLY A 108 6.93 -3.28 3.41
CA GLY A 108 6.44 -1.95 3.77
C GLY A 108 5.84 -1.89 5.17
N ALA A 109 5.03 -2.88 5.55
CA ALA A 109 4.46 -2.98 6.89
C ALA A 109 5.52 -3.15 7.97
N VAL A 110 6.48 -4.07 7.75
CA VAL A 110 7.61 -4.32 8.69
C VAL A 110 8.48 -3.07 8.84
N SER A 111 8.83 -2.41 7.73
CA SER A 111 9.64 -1.19 7.75
C SER A 111 8.94 -0.06 8.51
N SER A 112 7.62 0.11 8.31
CA SER A 112 6.83 1.12 9.02
C SER A 112 6.75 0.82 10.51
N ALA A 113 6.52 -0.45 10.89
CA ALA A 113 6.49 -0.86 12.28
C ALA A 113 7.83 -0.65 12.98
N PHE A 114 8.93 -1.02 12.32
CA PHE A 114 10.28 -0.80 12.84
C PHE A 114 10.57 0.68 13.06
N LEU A 115 10.27 1.52 12.06
CA LEU A 115 10.47 2.97 12.16
C LEU A 115 9.60 3.58 13.27
N ALA A 116 8.35 3.17 13.39
CA ALA A 116 7.47 3.66 14.46
C ALA A 116 8.01 3.32 15.85
N MET A 117 8.40 2.06 16.09
CA MET A 117 8.98 1.64 17.37
C MET A 117 10.28 2.37 17.68
N LEU A 118 11.13 2.57 16.67
CA LEU A 118 12.36 3.33 16.81
C LEU A 118 12.09 4.78 17.22
N LEU A 119 11.13 5.44 16.55
CA LEU A 119 10.77 6.83 16.87
C LEU A 119 10.12 6.93 18.26
N PHE A 120 9.22 6.03 18.62
CA PHE A 120 8.63 6.02 19.96
C PHE A 120 9.70 5.90 21.05
N HIS A 121 10.67 5.01 20.84
CA HIS A 121 11.79 4.86 21.77
C HIS A 121 12.68 6.11 21.81
N ALA A 122 13.06 6.62 20.64
CA ALA A 122 13.99 7.75 20.52
C ALA A 122 13.43 9.06 21.12
N PHE A 123 12.12 9.28 20.99
CA PHE A 123 11.45 10.47 21.52
C PHE A 123 10.86 10.28 22.93
N GLY A 124 11.11 9.11 23.56
CA GLY A 124 10.68 8.85 24.92
C GLY A 124 9.16 8.77 25.10
N PHE A 125 8.42 8.39 24.06
CA PHE A 125 6.99 8.16 24.20
C PHE A 125 6.73 6.95 25.11
N ALA A 126 5.86 7.12 26.10
CA ALA A 126 5.46 6.05 27.02
C ALA A 126 4.48 5.08 26.34
N VAL A 127 4.92 4.44 25.26
CA VAL A 127 4.13 3.48 24.47
C VAL A 127 4.70 2.08 24.65
N PRO A 128 3.84 1.04 24.70
CA PRO A 128 4.33 -0.32 24.65
C PRO A 128 5.10 -0.56 23.33
N THR A 129 6.43 -0.69 23.40
CA THR A 129 7.29 -0.95 22.22
C THR A 129 7.70 -2.42 22.11
N GLY A 130 7.01 -3.29 22.83
CA GLY A 130 7.27 -4.73 22.84
C GLY A 130 6.84 -5.46 21.55
N PRO A 131 7.17 -6.77 21.45
CA PRO A 131 6.86 -7.59 20.27
C PRO A 131 5.38 -7.56 19.88
N THR A 132 4.48 -7.47 20.83
CA THR A 132 3.03 -7.43 20.57
C THR A 132 2.62 -6.17 19.81
N ALA A 133 3.10 -4.99 20.22
CA ALA A 133 2.81 -3.74 19.54
C ALA A 133 3.44 -3.73 18.14
N PHE A 134 4.64 -4.24 18.00
CA PHE A 134 5.32 -4.38 16.71
C PHE A 134 4.51 -5.26 15.74
N LEU A 135 4.09 -6.45 16.17
CA LEU A 135 3.27 -7.36 15.38
C LEU A 135 1.90 -6.77 15.06
N PHE A 136 1.29 -6.04 16.00
CA PHE A 136 0.03 -5.36 15.75
C PHE A 136 0.14 -4.34 14.61
N VAL A 137 1.18 -3.50 14.61
CA VAL A 137 1.40 -2.51 13.54
C VAL A 137 1.62 -3.19 12.18
N ILE A 138 2.38 -4.30 12.15
CA ILE A 138 2.56 -5.10 10.93
C ILE A 138 1.22 -5.66 10.43
N ALA A 139 0.44 -6.24 11.33
CA ALA A 139 -0.87 -6.80 10.99
C ALA A 139 -1.81 -5.72 10.43
N CYS A 140 -1.86 -4.54 11.06
CA CYS A 140 -2.60 -3.39 10.54
C CYS A 140 -2.13 -2.98 9.14
N GLY A 141 -0.82 -2.97 8.89
CA GLY A 141 -0.24 -2.67 7.59
C GLY A 141 -0.70 -3.64 6.51
N ILE A 142 -0.59 -4.93 6.76
CA ILE A 142 -0.96 -5.99 5.81
C ILE A 142 -2.48 -6.00 5.57
N VAL A 143 -3.27 -6.04 6.65
CA VAL A 143 -4.72 -6.08 6.57
C VAL A 143 -5.27 -4.83 5.89
N GLY A 144 -4.76 -3.64 6.24
CA GLY A 144 -5.17 -2.39 5.62
C GLY A 144 -4.93 -2.36 4.12
N SER A 145 -3.75 -2.80 3.65
CA SER A 145 -3.45 -2.89 2.21
C SER A 145 -4.36 -3.91 1.48
N VAL A 146 -4.68 -5.03 2.12
CA VAL A 146 -5.60 -6.03 1.57
C VAL A 146 -7.02 -5.45 1.48
N VAL A 147 -7.50 -4.79 2.53
CA VAL A 147 -8.82 -4.13 2.55
C VAL A 147 -8.90 -3.05 1.46
N ASP A 148 -7.86 -2.23 1.27
CA ASP A 148 -7.84 -1.23 0.21
C ASP A 148 -7.94 -1.86 -1.19
N SER A 149 -7.25 -2.99 -1.40
CA SER A 149 -7.37 -3.76 -2.64
C SER A 149 -8.79 -4.30 -2.86
N PHE A 150 -9.47 -4.77 -1.80
CA PHE A 150 -10.87 -5.20 -1.87
C PHE A 150 -11.81 -4.03 -2.20
N LEU A 151 -11.70 -2.92 -1.49
CA LEU A 151 -12.48 -1.72 -1.74
C LEU A 151 -12.24 -1.17 -3.14
N GLY A 152 -11.02 -1.28 -3.64
CA GLY A 152 -10.67 -0.92 -5.00
C GLY A 152 -11.41 -1.73 -6.06
N VAL A 153 -11.72 -3.00 -5.81
CA VAL A 153 -12.55 -3.82 -6.71
C VAL A 153 -14.02 -3.45 -6.62
N LEU A 154 -14.53 -3.27 -5.38
CA LEU A 154 -15.96 -3.13 -5.12
C LEU A 154 -16.50 -1.71 -5.39
N LEU A 155 -15.70 -0.70 -5.03
CA LEU A 155 -16.16 0.70 -5.01
C LEU A 155 -15.62 1.55 -6.16
N GLN A 156 -14.49 1.17 -6.77
CA GLN A 156 -13.94 1.96 -7.85
C GLN A 156 -14.69 1.70 -9.17
N ALA A 157 -15.33 2.75 -9.68
CA ALA A 157 -15.96 2.71 -11.00
C ALA A 157 -14.90 2.41 -12.08
N LYS A 158 -15.07 1.30 -12.78
CA LYS A 158 -14.23 0.91 -13.92
C LYS A 158 -14.70 1.68 -15.13
N TYR A 159 -14.12 2.84 -15.40
CA TYR A 159 -14.36 3.54 -16.66
C TYR A 159 -13.69 2.77 -17.80
N ARG A 160 -14.49 2.10 -18.64
CA ARG A 160 -14.05 1.71 -19.99
C ARG A 160 -13.94 3.00 -20.80
N ALA A 161 -12.75 3.29 -21.34
CA ALA A 161 -12.64 4.35 -22.34
C ALA A 161 -13.56 4.02 -23.51
N PRO A 162 -14.47 4.92 -23.93
CA PRO A 162 -15.23 4.70 -25.13
C PRO A 162 -14.26 4.75 -26.32
N GLY A 163 -14.11 3.66 -27.07
CA GLY A 163 -13.31 3.63 -28.29
C GLY A 163 -12.27 2.52 -28.44
N GLY A 164 -12.24 1.51 -27.58
CA GLY A 164 -11.46 0.29 -27.81
C GLY A 164 -12.31 -0.74 -28.56
N SER A 165 -12.65 -0.48 -29.81
CA SER A 165 -13.14 -1.51 -30.72
C SER A 165 -12.00 -2.49 -30.98
N GLY A 166 -12.28 -3.79 -30.76
CA GLY A 166 -11.33 -4.87 -31.01
C GLY A 166 -10.88 -4.91 -32.49
N ALA A 167 -9.67 -5.28 -32.67
CA ALA A 167 -9.14 -6.06 -33.79
C ALA A 167 -8.04 -6.96 -33.22
#